data_435a4600773d7cb7346cd80483fbbdd5
#
_entry.id   435a4600773d7cb7346cd80483fbbdd5
#
_cell.length_a   1.000
_cell.length_b   1.000
_cell.length_c   1.000
_cell.angle_alpha   90.00
_cell.angle_beta   90.00
_cell.angle_gamma   90.00
#
_symmetry.space_group_name_H-M   'P 1'
#
loop_
_entity.id
_entity.type
_entity.pdbx_description
1 polymer ?
#
loop_
_entity_poly.entity_id
_entity_poly.type
_entity_poly.pdbx_seq_one_letter_code
_entity_poly.pdbx_strand_id
1 'polypeptide(L)'
;LYIDTKNLFLNLPDQIKRIYFNSIAEENEIIDTNEADQFLTALYVFDESELYHCKKEITEQKQVSALVYIDNYDEALDSIEDVKRSLLVALIDRRVNQYFAKYDGLVRKIENDKYFVVFKYKYLDSMKEDKFKVLDEVKAIKVGNEMAVTLSIGIGIKSDKYNENYVYARNAIDLALGRGGDQVVIKDHDDILYFGCLLYTSPSPRDRSLS
;
A
#
# COMPACT_ATOMS: atom_id res chain seq x y z
N LEU A 1 -31.44 -26.03 -24.74
CA LEU A 1 -30.56 -26.32 -23.59
C LEU A 1 -30.67 -25.15 -22.64
N TYR A 2 -31.39 -25.29 -21.54
CA TYR A 2 -31.49 -24.24 -20.52
C TYR A 2 -30.18 -24.23 -19.75
N ILE A 3 -29.31 -23.26 -20.02
CA ILE A 3 -28.07 -23.05 -19.26
C ILE A 3 -28.44 -22.13 -18.09
N ASP A 4 -28.36 -22.63 -16.86
CA ASP A 4 -28.50 -21.80 -15.67
C ASP A 4 -27.29 -20.86 -15.58
N THR A 5 -27.48 -19.67 -16.15
CA THR A 5 -26.45 -18.64 -16.22
C THR A 5 -25.94 -18.19 -14.84
N LYS A 6 -26.76 -18.31 -13.78
CA LYS A 6 -26.34 -18.03 -12.40
C LYS A 6 -25.28 -19.00 -11.89
N ASN A 7 -25.47 -20.30 -12.15
CA ASN A 7 -24.50 -21.33 -11.73
C ASN A 7 -23.22 -21.31 -12.57
N LEU A 8 -23.31 -20.94 -13.85
CA LEU A 8 -22.12 -20.72 -14.67
C LEU A 8 -21.26 -19.56 -14.13
N PHE A 9 -21.90 -18.47 -13.68
CA PHE A 9 -21.24 -17.28 -13.14
C PHE A 9 -20.53 -17.55 -11.81
N LEU A 10 -21.11 -18.35 -10.93
CA LEU A 10 -20.57 -18.68 -9.60
C LEU A 10 -19.36 -19.62 -9.66
N ASN A 11 -19.22 -20.41 -10.73
CA ASN A 11 -18.15 -21.38 -10.91
C ASN A 11 -17.00 -20.91 -11.81
N LEU A 12 -17.08 -19.68 -12.37
CA LEU A 12 -15.98 -19.12 -13.11
C LEU A 12 -14.90 -18.60 -12.14
N PRO A 13 -13.61 -18.90 -12.42
CA PRO A 13 -12.51 -18.30 -11.66
C PRO A 13 -12.65 -16.78 -11.65
N ASP A 14 -12.24 -16.14 -10.55
CA ASP A 14 -12.27 -14.66 -10.40
C ASP A 14 -11.57 -13.89 -11.53
N GLN A 15 -10.75 -14.58 -12.30
CA GLN A 15 -9.99 -14.06 -13.43
C GLN A 15 -10.83 -13.87 -14.72
N ILE A 16 -12.03 -14.49 -14.81
CA ILE A 16 -12.91 -14.40 -15.98
C ILE A 16 -14.15 -13.58 -15.58
N LYS A 17 -14.03 -12.25 -15.50
CA LYS A 17 -15.13 -11.41 -14.97
C LYS A 17 -15.87 -10.60 -16.04
N ARG A 18 -15.59 -10.76 -17.35
CA ARG A 18 -16.35 -10.07 -18.40
C ARG A 18 -17.21 -11.02 -19.19
N ILE A 19 -18.49 -11.04 -18.84
CA ILE A 19 -19.52 -11.71 -19.61
C ILE A 19 -20.38 -10.61 -20.24
N TYR A 20 -20.39 -10.58 -21.57
CA TYR A 20 -21.24 -9.66 -22.31
C TYR A 20 -22.51 -10.40 -22.73
N PHE A 21 -23.66 -9.89 -22.27
CA PHE A 21 -24.97 -10.36 -22.75
C PHE A 21 -25.43 -9.43 -23.85
N ASN A 22 -25.53 -9.95 -25.07
CA ASN A 22 -26.27 -9.29 -26.15
C ASN A 22 -27.58 -10.04 -26.37
N SER A 23 -28.69 -9.40 -26.11
CA SER A 23 -30.00 -9.86 -26.57
C SER A 23 -30.21 -9.31 -27.99
N ILE A 24 -30.24 -10.17 -28.96
CA ILE A 24 -30.64 -9.81 -30.31
C ILE A 24 -32.12 -10.11 -30.39
N ALA A 25 -32.95 -9.08 -30.38
CA ALA A 25 -34.33 -9.18 -30.81
C ALA A 25 -34.30 -9.18 -32.36
N GLU A 26 -34.63 -10.27 -32.99
CA GLU A 26 -34.95 -10.22 -34.44
C GLU A 26 -36.30 -9.51 -34.59
N GLU A 27 -36.27 -8.27 -35.07
CA GLU A 27 -37.46 -7.65 -35.69
C GLU A 27 -37.77 -8.41 -37.00
N ASN A 28 -38.52 -9.47 -36.89
CA ASN A 28 -39.17 -10.04 -38.05
C ASN A 28 -40.50 -9.29 -38.26
N GLU A 29 -40.67 -8.80 -39.50
CA GLU A 29 -41.90 -8.26 -40.01
C GLU A 29 -43.09 -9.19 -39.69
N ILE A 30 -44.17 -8.54 -39.27
CA ILE A 30 -45.47 -9.06 -38.90
C ILE A 30 -45.93 -10.16 -39.85
N ILE A 31 -45.81 -11.41 -39.46
CA ILE A 31 -46.70 -12.49 -39.91
C ILE A 31 -47.39 -13.00 -38.63
N ASP A 32 -48.70 -12.76 -38.63
CA ASP A 32 -49.63 -13.14 -37.57
C ASP A 32 -49.62 -14.64 -37.36
N THR A 33 -48.86 -15.08 -36.37
CA THR A 33 -48.98 -16.44 -35.79
C THR A 33 -48.66 -16.34 -34.29
N ASN A 34 -49.55 -16.90 -33.48
CA ASN A 34 -49.48 -17.10 -32.03
C ASN A 34 -48.26 -17.99 -31.64
N GLU A 35 -47.04 -17.52 -31.87
CA GLU A 35 -45.84 -18.18 -31.37
C GLU A 35 -45.13 -17.25 -30.42
N ALA A 36 -44.84 -17.77 -29.22
CA ALA A 36 -44.11 -17.10 -28.19
C ALA A 36 -42.82 -16.52 -28.73
N ASP A 37 -42.59 -15.22 -28.49
CA ASP A 37 -41.37 -14.51 -28.84
C ASP A 37 -40.13 -15.30 -28.46
N GLN A 38 -39.43 -15.87 -29.44
CA GLN A 38 -38.16 -16.58 -29.20
C GLN A 38 -37.06 -15.55 -29.14
N PHE A 39 -36.59 -15.26 -27.93
CA PHE A 39 -35.41 -14.44 -27.74
C PHE A 39 -34.16 -15.31 -27.86
N LEU A 40 -33.26 -14.92 -28.74
CA LEU A 40 -31.95 -15.55 -28.92
C LEU A 40 -30.95 -14.81 -28.03
N THR A 41 -30.44 -15.45 -26.99
CA THR A 41 -29.41 -14.89 -26.13
C THR A 41 -28.06 -15.46 -26.52
N ALA A 42 -27.14 -14.63 -26.98
CA ALA A 42 -25.76 -15.01 -27.23
C ALA A 42 -24.87 -14.66 -26.04
N LEU A 43 -24.16 -15.66 -25.53
CA LEU A 43 -23.18 -15.52 -24.44
C LEU A 43 -21.77 -15.55 -25.05
N TYR A 44 -21.02 -14.46 -24.85
CA TYR A 44 -19.62 -14.37 -25.23
C TYR A 44 -18.76 -14.48 -23.97
N VAL A 45 -17.85 -15.44 -23.94
CA VAL A 45 -16.89 -15.63 -22.84
C VAL A 45 -15.50 -15.39 -23.38
N PHE A 46 -14.78 -14.46 -22.76
CA PHE A 46 -13.41 -14.16 -23.13
C PHE A 46 -12.48 -14.56 -21.98
N ASP A 47 -11.39 -15.24 -22.29
CA ASP A 47 -10.31 -15.51 -21.35
C ASP A 47 -9.42 -14.26 -21.24
N GLU A 48 -9.50 -13.56 -20.12
CA GLU A 48 -8.67 -12.39 -19.82
C GLU A 48 -7.55 -12.73 -18.81
N SER A 49 -7.25 -14.00 -18.59
CA SER A 49 -6.26 -14.42 -17.57
C SER A 49 -4.89 -13.78 -17.78
N GLU A 50 -4.38 -13.77 -19.01
CA GLU A 50 -3.10 -13.13 -19.32
C GLU A 50 -3.13 -11.62 -19.05
N LEU A 51 -4.21 -10.95 -19.45
CA LEU A 51 -4.39 -9.52 -19.19
C LEU A 51 -4.43 -9.21 -17.70
N TYR A 52 -5.10 -10.04 -16.91
CA TYR A 52 -5.16 -9.92 -15.47
C TYR A 52 -3.77 -10.09 -14.84
N HIS A 53 -3.03 -11.12 -15.24
CA HIS A 53 -1.66 -11.35 -14.77
C HIS A 53 -0.73 -10.19 -15.11
N CYS A 54 -0.77 -9.69 -16.33
CA CYS A 54 0.02 -8.52 -16.73
C CYS A 54 -0.34 -7.27 -15.92
N LYS A 55 -1.63 -6.98 -15.70
CA LYS A 55 -2.06 -5.83 -14.89
C LYS A 55 -1.61 -5.96 -13.44
N LYS A 56 -1.70 -7.17 -12.87
CA LYS A 56 -1.23 -7.45 -11.52
C LYS A 56 0.29 -7.23 -11.42
N GLU A 57 1.05 -7.79 -12.34
CA GLU A 57 2.51 -7.63 -12.36
C GLU A 57 2.92 -6.16 -12.50
N ILE A 58 2.29 -5.40 -13.40
CA ILE A 58 2.53 -3.96 -13.54
C ILE A 58 2.28 -3.23 -12.20
N THR A 59 1.20 -3.57 -11.50
CA THR A 59 0.88 -2.95 -10.21
C THR A 59 1.90 -3.32 -9.14
N GLU A 60 2.30 -4.57 -9.07
CA GLU A 60 3.29 -5.08 -8.11
C GLU A 60 4.69 -4.49 -8.31
N GLN A 61 5.05 -4.17 -9.56
CA GLN A 61 6.33 -3.55 -9.91
C GLN A 61 6.34 -2.03 -9.75
N LYS A 62 5.20 -1.38 -9.49
CA LYS A 62 5.16 0.07 -9.25
C LYS A 62 6.06 0.45 -8.09
N GLN A 63 6.76 1.57 -8.25
CA GLN A 63 7.62 2.11 -7.21
C GLN A 63 6.81 2.84 -6.14
N VAL A 64 7.20 2.61 -4.90
CA VAL A 64 6.70 3.29 -3.71
C VAL A 64 7.80 4.19 -3.20
N SER A 65 7.46 5.42 -2.83
CA SER A 65 8.37 6.36 -2.19
C SER A 65 8.10 6.41 -0.69
N ALA A 66 9.14 6.37 0.11
CA ALA A 66 9.03 6.54 1.56
C ALA A 66 10.07 7.53 2.08
N LEU A 67 9.68 8.28 3.11
CA LEU A 67 10.55 9.11 3.93
C LEU A 67 10.62 8.53 5.32
N VAL A 68 11.83 8.41 5.86
CA VAL A 68 12.08 7.90 7.21
C VAL A 68 12.83 8.97 7.97
N TYR A 69 12.24 9.46 9.06
CA TYR A 69 12.83 10.49 9.91
C TYR A 69 13.09 9.94 11.31
N ILE A 70 14.20 10.34 11.90
CA ILE A 70 14.49 10.10 13.31
C ILE A 70 13.87 11.25 14.10
N ASP A 71 12.85 10.98 14.91
CA ASP A 71 12.01 12.02 15.53
C ASP A 71 12.78 12.86 16.56
N ASN A 72 13.62 12.24 17.36
CA ASN A 72 14.34 12.83 18.50
C ASN A 72 15.85 12.70 18.34
N TYR A 73 16.37 13.01 17.14
CA TYR A 73 17.77 12.80 16.78
C TYR A 73 18.74 13.59 17.67
N ASP A 74 18.52 14.89 17.81
CA ASP A 74 19.40 15.77 18.57
C ASP A 74 19.35 15.46 20.08
N GLU A 75 18.16 15.25 20.63
CA GLU A 75 17.97 14.91 22.06
C GLU A 75 18.62 13.58 22.42
N ALA A 76 18.52 12.58 21.52
CA ALA A 76 19.14 11.29 21.74
C ALA A 76 20.67 11.37 21.72
N LEU A 77 21.24 12.24 20.86
CA LEU A 77 22.69 12.42 20.77
C LEU A 77 23.24 13.30 21.90
N ASP A 78 22.52 14.30 22.35
CA ASP A 78 22.97 15.22 23.41
C ASP A 78 23.15 14.52 24.77
N SER A 79 22.42 13.43 24.98
CA SER A 79 22.51 12.61 26.19
C SER A 79 23.72 11.67 26.23
N ILE A 80 24.56 11.64 25.17
CA ILE A 80 25.62 10.64 25.00
C ILE A 80 26.99 11.27 24.78
N GLU A 81 28.05 10.60 25.25
CA GLU A 81 29.45 10.95 24.97
C GLU A 81 29.76 10.88 23.47
N ASP A 82 30.62 11.77 22.97
CA ASP A 82 30.94 11.93 21.53
C ASP A 82 31.31 10.62 20.83
N VAL A 83 32.08 9.76 21.47
CA VAL A 83 32.48 8.46 20.88
C VAL A 83 31.27 7.55 20.64
N LYS A 84 30.30 7.58 21.55
CA LYS A 84 29.09 6.75 21.47
C LYS A 84 28.05 7.33 20.49
N ARG A 85 28.07 8.64 20.22
CA ARG A 85 27.21 9.30 19.21
C ARG A 85 27.38 8.66 17.85
N SER A 86 28.64 8.56 17.39
CA SER A 86 28.93 7.94 16.09
C SER A 86 28.48 6.48 16.01
N LEU A 87 28.62 5.74 17.12
CA LEU A 87 28.16 4.36 17.19
C LEU A 87 26.62 4.25 17.12
N LEU A 88 25.91 5.12 17.84
CA LEU A 88 24.43 5.15 17.79
C LEU A 88 23.94 5.40 16.37
N VAL A 89 24.46 6.44 15.71
CA VAL A 89 24.11 6.79 14.32
C VAL A 89 24.40 5.62 13.39
N ALA A 90 25.56 4.98 13.49
CA ALA A 90 25.92 3.84 12.65
C ALA A 90 24.99 2.62 12.87
N LEU A 91 24.53 2.39 14.10
CA LEU A 91 23.59 1.31 14.40
C LEU A 91 22.19 1.62 13.83
N ILE A 92 21.73 2.85 13.92
CA ILE A 92 20.45 3.28 13.30
C ILE A 92 20.52 3.12 11.78
N ASP A 93 21.58 3.68 11.15
CA ASP A 93 21.82 3.55 9.71
C ASP A 93 21.79 2.08 9.27
N ARG A 94 22.49 1.22 10.03
CA ARG A 94 22.52 -0.22 9.75
C ARG A 94 21.13 -0.84 9.84
N ARG A 95 20.33 -0.53 10.87
CA ARG A 95 18.99 -1.10 11.04
C ARG A 95 18.04 -0.68 9.94
N VAL A 96 18.01 0.61 9.60
CA VAL A 96 17.19 1.13 8.51
C VAL A 96 17.57 0.46 7.18
N ASN A 97 18.85 0.44 6.85
CA ASN A 97 19.32 -0.20 5.61
C ASN A 97 19.01 -1.71 5.58
N GLN A 98 19.24 -2.44 6.67
CA GLN A 98 18.96 -3.88 6.74
C GLN A 98 17.47 -4.19 6.60
N TYR A 99 16.61 -3.38 7.19
CA TYR A 99 15.17 -3.58 7.09
C TYR A 99 14.68 -3.43 5.65
N PHE A 100 14.99 -2.32 5.01
CA PHE A 100 14.54 -2.09 3.63
C PHE A 100 15.24 -2.98 2.60
N ALA A 101 16.46 -3.42 2.85
CA ALA A 101 17.15 -4.37 1.98
C ALA A 101 16.44 -5.73 1.89
N LYS A 102 15.73 -6.17 2.92
CA LYS A 102 14.89 -7.39 2.88
C LYS A 102 13.78 -7.30 1.82
N TYR A 103 13.37 -6.09 1.49
CA TYR A 103 12.28 -5.76 0.57
C TYR A 103 12.79 -5.16 -0.75
N ASP A 104 14.02 -5.47 -1.13
CA ASP A 104 14.65 -4.94 -2.36
C ASP A 104 14.59 -3.41 -2.43
N GLY A 105 14.65 -2.75 -1.27
CA GLY A 105 14.52 -1.29 -1.14
C GLY A 105 15.86 -0.58 -1.25
N LEU A 106 15.87 0.54 -1.96
CA LEU A 106 17.00 1.46 -2.04
C LEU A 106 16.85 2.53 -0.96
N VAL A 107 17.84 2.63 -0.08
CA VAL A 107 17.87 3.65 0.99
C VAL A 107 18.92 4.69 0.65
N ARG A 108 18.54 5.95 0.70
CA ARG A 108 19.44 7.11 0.55
C ARG A 108 19.31 8.03 1.76
N LYS A 109 20.38 8.22 2.49
CA LYS A 109 20.44 9.26 3.54
C LYS A 109 20.49 10.63 2.88
N ILE A 110 19.56 11.52 3.25
CA ILE A 110 19.43 12.87 2.71
C ILE A 110 20.06 13.87 3.68
N GLU A 111 19.73 13.73 4.97
CA GLU A 111 20.22 14.53 6.08
C GLU A 111 20.67 13.59 7.21
N ASN A 112 21.19 14.14 8.30
CA ASN A 112 21.70 13.33 9.40
C ASN A 112 20.61 12.43 10.03
N ASP A 113 19.38 12.91 10.05
CA ASP A 113 18.20 12.34 10.65
C ASP A 113 17.15 11.86 9.64
N LYS A 114 17.40 12.01 8.31
CA LYS A 114 16.40 11.76 7.26
C LYS A 114 16.91 10.83 6.18
N TYR A 115 16.05 9.88 5.79
CA TYR A 115 16.31 8.96 4.70
C TYR A 115 15.17 9.01 3.69
N PHE A 116 15.54 8.89 2.43
CA PHE A 116 14.63 8.61 1.34
C PHE A 116 14.76 7.14 0.94
N VAL A 117 13.63 6.48 0.76
CA VAL A 117 13.57 5.06 0.43
C VAL A 117 12.66 4.83 -0.75
N VAL A 118 13.07 3.94 -1.65
CA VAL A 118 12.29 3.49 -2.79
C VAL A 118 12.25 1.97 -2.78
N PHE A 119 11.07 1.40 -2.92
CA PHE A 119 10.87 -0.06 -3.02
C PHE A 119 9.66 -0.38 -3.90
N LYS A 120 9.44 -1.67 -4.22
CA LYS A 120 8.32 -2.11 -5.06
C LYS A 120 7.05 -2.32 -4.24
N TYR A 121 5.90 -1.96 -4.82
CA TYR A 121 4.60 -2.05 -4.18
C TYR A 121 4.28 -3.44 -3.62
N LYS A 122 4.70 -4.52 -4.32
CA LYS A 122 4.48 -5.90 -3.89
C LYS A 122 4.97 -6.24 -2.47
N TYR A 123 5.94 -5.48 -1.95
CA TYR A 123 6.49 -5.71 -0.62
C TYR A 123 5.74 -4.98 0.50
N LEU A 124 4.83 -4.06 0.13
CA LEU A 124 4.15 -3.22 1.10
C LEU A 124 3.27 -4.04 2.05
N ASP A 125 2.59 -5.07 1.54
CA ASP A 125 1.71 -5.89 2.37
C ASP A 125 2.52 -6.74 3.37
N SER A 126 3.66 -7.27 2.99
CA SER A 126 4.58 -7.95 3.91
C SER A 126 5.13 -7.01 5.00
N MET A 127 5.39 -5.73 4.67
CA MET A 127 5.78 -4.72 5.65
C MET A 127 4.64 -4.38 6.63
N LYS A 128 3.39 -4.35 6.15
CA LYS A 128 2.20 -4.17 7.01
C LYS A 128 1.99 -5.37 7.94
N GLU A 129 2.18 -6.59 7.44
CA GLU A 129 2.07 -7.83 8.23
C GLU A 129 3.11 -7.88 9.35
N ASP A 130 4.34 -7.46 9.09
CA ASP A 130 5.40 -7.38 10.09
C ASP A 130 5.29 -6.13 10.99
N LYS A 131 4.25 -5.30 10.75
CA LYS A 131 3.96 -4.07 11.50
C LYS A 131 5.12 -3.08 11.51
N PHE A 132 5.89 -3.06 10.44
CA PHE A 132 7.06 -2.17 10.32
C PHE A 132 8.02 -2.32 11.51
N LYS A 133 8.49 -3.53 11.77
CA LYS A 133 9.39 -3.87 12.89
C LYS A 133 10.60 -2.96 13.05
N VAL A 134 11.00 -2.25 12.00
CA VAL A 134 12.11 -1.30 12.07
C VAL A 134 11.90 -0.23 13.15
N LEU A 135 10.65 0.15 13.45
CA LEU A 135 10.34 1.08 14.53
C LEU A 135 10.82 0.51 15.87
N ASP A 136 10.41 -0.72 16.18
CA ASP A 136 10.80 -1.40 17.42
C ASP A 136 12.30 -1.75 17.45
N GLU A 137 12.87 -2.17 16.32
CA GLU A 137 14.29 -2.51 16.22
C GLU A 137 15.20 -1.31 16.47
N VAL A 138 14.82 -0.11 16.01
CA VAL A 138 15.57 1.12 16.28
C VAL A 138 15.36 1.58 17.71
N LYS A 139 14.14 1.52 18.22
CA LYS A 139 13.79 1.84 19.62
C LYS A 139 14.55 0.97 20.64
N ALA A 140 14.88 -0.26 20.27
CA ALA A 140 15.64 -1.17 21.10
C ALA A 140 17.15 -0.88 21.15
N ILE A 141 17.67 0.04 20.33
CA ILE A 141 19.10 0.39 20.32
C ILE A 141 19.45 1.16 21.60
N LYS A 142 20.38 0.59 22.37
CA LYS A 142 20.89 1.20 23.61
C LYS A 142 22.40 1.27 23.56
N VAL A 143 22.95 2.48 23.53
CA VAL A 143 24.40 2.75 23.51
C VAL A 143 24.76 3.72 24.64
N GLY A 144 23.93 3.77 25.67
CA GLY A 144 24.04 4.74 26.77
C GLY A 144 23.16 5.97 26.60
N ASN A 145 22.28 5.97 25.59
CA ASN A 145 21.24 6.99 25.43
C ASN A 145 20.18 6.83 26.52
N GLU A 146 19.82 7.95 27.15
CA GLU A 146 18.79 8.00 28.18
C GLU A 146 17.39 7.82 27.57
N MET A 147 17.18 8.39 26.40
CA MET A 147 15.93 8.31 25.64
C MET A 147 16.04 7.27 24.53
N ALA A 148 14.97 6.51 24.32
CA ALA A 148 14.87 5.64 23.14
C ALA A 148 14.78 6.47 21.86
N VAL A 149 15.49 6.04 20.81
CA VAL A 149 15.37 6.65 19.48
C VAL A 149 14.08 6.19 18.84
N THR A 150 13.30 7.11 18.31
CA THR A 150 12.06 6.81 17.57
C THR A 150 12.16 7.20 16.12
N LEU A 151 11.41 6.49 15.28
CA LEU A 151 11.32 6.74 13.85
C LEU A 151 9.90 7.06 13.43
N SER A 152 9.76 8.02 12.53
CA SER A 152 8.54 8.21 11.76
C SER A 152 8.76 7.83 10.31
N ILE A 153 7.77 7.17 9.68
CA ILE A 153 7.84 6.77 8.28
C ILE A 153 6.60 7.26 7.55
N GLY A 154 6.81 8.03 6.48
CA GLY A 154 5.76 8.45 5.56
C GLY A 154 5.89 7.70 4.24
N ILE A 155 4.86 7.01 3.80
CA ILE A 155 4.86 6.20 2.57
C ILE A 155 3.81 6.73 1.60
N GLY A 156 4.23 7.02 0.37
CA GLY A 156 3.35 7.44 -0.73
C GLY A 156 3.19 6.32 -1.76
N ILE A 157 1.95 6.01 -2.10
CA ILE A 157 1.59 4.88 -2.96
C ILE A 157 0.55 5.25 -4.03
N LYS A 158 0.33 4.31 -4.97
CA LYS A 158 -0.75 4.28 -5.98
C LYS A 158 -0.72 5.37 -7.06
N SER A 159 0.25 6.27 -7.11
CA SER A 159 0.39 7.14 -8.27
C SER A 159 1.24 6.48 -9.36
N ASP A 160 0.91 6.79 -10.61
CA ASP A 160 1.72 6.41 -11.77
C ASP A 160 2.94 7.32 -11.97
N LYS A 161 2.97 8.43 -11.24
CA LYS A 161 4.07 9.41 -11.29
C LYS A 161 4.92 9.36 -10.02
N TYR A 162 6.22 9.23 -10.20
CA TYR A 162 7.17 9.21 -9.07
C TYR A 162 7.10 10.44 -8.18
N ASN A 163 6.92 11.62 -8.79
CA ASN A 163 6.80 12.87 -8.06
C ASN A 163 5.57 12.89 -7.14
N GLU A 164 4.44 12.40 -7.61
CA GLU A 164 3.21 12.34 -6.79
C GLU A 164 3.37 11.38 -5.61
N ASN A 165 3.98 10.21 -5.81
CA ASN A 165 4.29 9.29 -4.71
C ASN A 165 5.22 9.94 -3.67
N TYR A 166 6.19 10.75 -4.11
CA TYR A 166 7.04 11.51 -3.20
C TYR A 166 6.24 12.57 -2.43
N VAL A 167 5.33 13.30 -3.09
CA VAL A 167 4.45 14.29 -2.42
C VAL A 167 3.55 13.60 -1.40
N TYR A 168 3.01 12.43 -1.72
CA TYR A 168 2.21 11.66 -0.77
C TYR A 168 3.06 11.18 0.42
N ALA A 169 4.28 10.71 0.18
CA ALA A 169 5.21 10.34 1.25
C ALA A 169 5.52 11.52 2.17
N ARG A 170 5.72 12.72 1.60
CA ARG A 170 5.95 13.95 2.36
C ARG A 170 4.74 14.33 3.21
N ASN A 171 3.55 14.33 2.63
CA ASN A 171 2.34 14.60 3.39
C ASN A 171 2.13 13.55 4.50
N ALA A 172 2.47 12.29 4.23
CA ALA A 172 2.36 11.21 5.20
C ALA A 172 3.33 11.38 6.38
N ILE A 173 4.59 11.78 6.12
CA ILE A 173 5.55 12.01 7.20
C ILE A 173 5.16 13.22 8.05
N ASP A 174 4.64 14.30 7.44
CA ASP A 174 4.16 15.46 8.17
C ASP A 174 2.98 15.08 9.11
N LEU A 175 2.09 14.18 8.66
CA LEU A 175 1.03 13.63 9.49
C LEU A 175 1.56 12.77 10.64
N ALA A 176 2.59 11.95 10.39
CA ALA A 176 3.23 11.13 11.42
C ALA A 176 3.84 12.01 12.52
N LEU A 177 4.61 13.01 12.13
CA LEU A 177 5.25 13.95 13.06
C LEU A 177 4.21 14.79 13.81
N GLY A 178 3.18 15.30 13.14
CA GLY A 178 2.09 16.07 13.74
C GLY A 178 1.29 15.29 14.80
N ARG A 179 1.36 13.95 14.83
CA ARG A 179 0.74 13.07 15.80
C ARG A 179 1.68 12.62 16.92
N GLY A 180 2.90 13.14 16.94
CA GLY A 180 3.90 12.84 17.98
C GLY A 180 4.99 11.86 17.58
N GLY A 181 5.04 11.48 16.30
CA GLY A 181 6.07 10.56 15.78
C GLY A 181 5.85 9.09 16.15
N ASP A 182 6.91 8.26 16.04
CA ASP A 182 6.95 6.82 16.38
C ASP A 182 5.87 6.00 15.66
N GLN A 183 5.63 6.29 14.39
CA GLN A 183 4.58 5.67 13.61
C GLN A 183 4.87 5.67 12.11
N VAL A 184 4.13 4.83 11.40
CA VAL A 184 4.11 4.80 9.94
C VAL A 184 2.77 5.32 9.43
N VAL A 185 2.81 6.22 8.49
CA VAL A 185 1.64 6.71 7.76
C VAL A 185 1.79 6.34 6.29
N ILE A 186 0.81 5.67 5.75
CA ILE A 186 0.73 5.35 4.32
C ILE A 186 -0.37 6.20 3.72
N LYS A 187 -0.04 6.92 2.67
CA LYS A 187 -0.97 7.80 1.97
C LYS A 187 -1.00 7.50 0.48
N ASP A 188 -2.22 7.42 -0.06
CA ASP A 188 -2.47 7.56 -1.49
C ASP A 188 -3.30 8.83 -1.77
N HIS A 189 -3.97 8.88 -2.93
CA HIS A 189 -4.81 10.03 -3.29
C HIS A 189 -5.93 10.27 -2.26
N ASP A 190 -6.63 9.21 -1.85
CA ASP A 190 -7.89 9.29 -1.10
C ASP A 190 -7.77 8.78 0.34
N ASP A 191 -6.91 7.78 0.57
CA ASP A 191 -6.83 7.04 1.83
C ASP A 191 -5.57 7.36 2.63
N ILE A 192 -5.70 7.28 3.96
CA ILE A 192 -4.59 7.38 4.90
C ILE A 192 -4.67 6.23 5.89
N LEU A 193 -3.58 5.46 5.99
CA LEU A 193 -3.46 4.35 6.94
C LEU A 193 -2.37 4.66 7.96
N TYR A 194 -2.60 4.32 9.22
CA TYR A 194 -1.69 4.54 10.33
C TYR A 194 -1.25 3.22 10.96
N PHE A 195 0.06 3.08 11.23
CA PHE A 195 0.66 1.95 11.94
C PHE A 195 1.63 2.48 12.98
N GLY A 196 1.61 1.95 14.22
CA GLY A 196 2.56 2.35 15.26
C GLY A 196 2.00 2.29 16.67
N CYS A 197 2.78 2.72 17.66
CA CYS A 197 2.58 2.44 19.09
C CYS A 197 1.39 3.19 19.74
N LEU A 198 0.79 4.17 19.11
CA LEU A 198 -0.34 4.90 19.68
C LEU A 198 -1.65 4.49 19.03
N LEU A 199 -2.34 3.57 19.74
CA LEU A 199 -3.76 3.29 19.62
C LEU A 199 -4.28 3.08 18.18
N TYR A 200 -4.61 1.85 17.88
CA TYR A 200 -5.66 1.52 16.95
C TYR A 200 -6.91 2.36 17.28
N THR A 201 -6.94 3.59 16.85
CA THR A 201 -8.20 4.28 16.72
C THR A 201 -8.83 3.71 15.45
N SER A 202 -9.77 2.79 15.65
CA SER A 202 -10.72 2.41 14.60
C SER A 202 -11.19 3.68 13.89
N PRO A 203 -11.44 3.63 12.55
CA PRO A 203 -11.97 4.76 11.83
C PRO A 203 -13.16 5.34 12.59
N SER A 204 -13.18 6.66 12.72
CA SER A 204 -14.25 7.39 13.42
C SER A 204 -15.62 6.91 12.93
N PRO A 205 -16.63 6.79 13.80
CA PRO A 205 -17.99 6.44 13.39
C PRO A 205 -18.57 7.31 12.27
N ARG A 206 -17.96 8.47 12.00
CA ARG A 206 -18.35 9.38 10.90
C ARG A 206 -17.96 8.85 9.51
N ASP A 207 -16.97 7.97 9.40
CA ASP A 207 -16.55 7.43 8.11
C ASP A 207 -17.39 6.23 7.63
N ARG A 208 -18.31 5.74 8.47
CA ARG A 208 -19.24 4.64 8.12
C ARG A 208 -20.59 5.10 7.55
N SER A 209 -20.83 6.40 7.42
CA SER A 209 -22.14 6.91 7.00
C SER A 209 -22.25 7.27 5.53
N LEU A 210 -21.28 6.88 4.70
CA LEU A 210 -21.29 7.09 3.24
C LEU A 210 -20.98 5.79 2.50
N SER A 211 -21.83 4.79 2.66
CA SER A 211 -21.91 3.62 1.77
C SER A 211 -23.36 3.24 1.56
#